data_2348a7ead8b638fdb4b83aa56124f430
#
_entry.id   2348a7ead8b638fdb4b83aa56124f430
#
_cell.length_a   1.000
_cell.length_b   1.000
_cell.length_c   1.000
_cell.angle_alpha   90.00
_cell.angle_beta   90.00
_cell.angle_gamma   90.00
#
_symmetry.space_group_name_H-M   'P 1'
#
loop_
_entity.id
_entity.type
_entity.pdbx_description
1 polymer ?
#
loop_
_entity_poly.entity_id
_entity_poly.type
_entity_poly.pdbx_seq_one_letter_code
_entity_poly.pdbx_strand_id
1 'polypeptide(L)'
;MIRVMIADDQGMVRTGFTVFLGAQSDIEVVGEAADGAQAVERAAELRPDVILMDVRMPVMDGLEATRIIAQREDISARILILTTFDLDDYVYEALRSGASGFLLKDASAVQLAEAVRVVAGGDALLAPAVTRRLIREFARLGGPRAPSTRRLGQLTERETEVLVLVSRGLSNQEVAGKLVVSEQTVKTHVGRVLTKLGLRDRAQAIVYAYETGLVRPGD
;
A
#
# COMPACT_ATOMS: atom_id res chain seq x y z
N MET A 1 4.07 3.14 19.18
CA MET A 1 5.02 2.10 18.70
C MET A 1 4.33 1.38 17.56
N ILE A 2 4.97 1.27 16.41
CA ILE A 2 4.42 0.63 15.21
C ILE A 2 4.65 -0.88 15.34
N ARG A 3 3.57 -1.64 15.29
CA ARG A 3 3.61 -3.11 15.41
C ARG A 3 3.76 -3.74 14.03
N VAL A 4 4.86 -4.47 13.81
CA VAL A 4 5.20 -5.05 12.51
C VAL A 4 5.21 -6.57 12.59
N MET A 5 4.59 -7.22 11.61
CA MET A 5 4.71 -8.65 11.35
C MET A 5 5.51 -8.88 10.07
N ILE A 6 6.36 -9.92 10.05
CA ILE A 6 7.20 -10.26 8.90
C ILE A 6 6.76 -11.62 8.35
N ALA A 7 6.38 -11.67 7.08
CA ALA A 7 6.01 -12.89 6.36
C ALA A 7 6.96 -13.11 5.17
N ASP A 8 7.81 -14.11 5.27
CA ASP A 8 8.83 -14.47 4.27
C ASP A 8 9.19 -15.96 4.46
N ASP A 9 9.39 -16.74 3.42
CA ASP A 9 9.74 -18.15 3.55
C ASP A 9 11.20 -18.36 4.00
N GLN A 10 12.07 -17.36 3.78
CA GLN A 10 13.48 -17.42 4.10
C GLN A 10 13.75 -16.98 5.55
N GLY A 11 14.04 -17.93 6.44
CA GLY A 11 14.31 -17.65 7.86
C GLY A 11 15.44 -16.62 8.09
N MET A 12 16.48 -16.61 7.25
CA MET A 12 17.58 -15.65 7.35
C MET A 12 17.11 -14.22 7.07
N VAL A 13 16.19 -14.04 6.10
CA VAL A 13 15.61 -12.74 5.76
C VAL A 13 14.75 -12.25 6.94
N ARG A 14 13.89 -13.10 7.49
CA ARG A 14 13.07 -12.75 8.67
C ARG A 14 13.93 -12.32 9.85
N THR A 15 14.98 -13.12 10.19
CA THR A 15 15.91 -12.78 11.26
C THR A 15 16.60 -11.43 11.00
N GLY A 16 17.07 -11.18 9.77
CA GLY A 16 17.70 -9.92 9.40
C GLY A 16 16.78 -8.72 9.60
N PHE A 17 15.54 -8.81 9.12
CA PHE A 17 14.56 -7.72 9.27
C PHE A 17 14.13 -7.53 10.74
N THR A 18 14.00 -8.62 11.51
CA THR A 18 13.70 -8.55 12.94
C THR A 18 14.79 -7.79 13.70
N VAL A 19 16.06 -8.07 13.41
CA VAL A 19 17.20 -7.35 14.03
C VAL A 19 17.22 -5.87 13.62
N PHE A 20 17.03 -5.56 12.33
CA PHE A 20 17.05 -4.17 11.85
C PHE A 20 15.89 -3.33 12.38
N LEU A 21 14.69 -3.87 12.40
CA LEU A 21 13.51 -3.18 12.90
C LEU A 21 13.52 -3.09 14.43
N GLY A 22 13.98 -4.13 15.12
CA GLY A 22 14.10 -4.13 16.58
C GLY A 22 15.13 -3.13 17.13
N ALA A 23 16.05 -2.63 16.27
CA ALA A 23 16.97 -1.55 16.61
C ALA A 23 16.28 -0.15 16.59
N GLN A 24 15.06 -0.04 16.08
CA GLN A 24 14.32 1.22 16.03
C GLN A 24 13.47 1.40 17.29
N SER A 25 13.55 2.57 17.92
CA SER A 25 12.84 2.85 19.19
C SER A 25 11.32 2.96 19.04
N ASP A 26 10.81 3.14 17.82
CA ASP A 26 9.41 3.37 17.49
C ASP A 26 8.72 2.19 16.79
N ILE A 27 9.46 1.07 16.54
CA ILE A 27 8.98 -0.12 15.85
C ILE A 27 9.14 -1.35 16.75
N GLU A 28 8.12 -2.22 16.74
CA GLU A 28 8.12 -3.50 17.45
C GLU A 28 7.77 -4.63 16.47
N VAL A 29 8.63 -5.64 16.34
CA VAL A 29 8.30 -6.85 15.58
C VAL A 29 7.49 -7.77 16.49
N VAL A 30 6.20 -7.91 16.19
CA VAL A 30 5.23 -8.67 17.01
C VAL A 30 5.07 -10.11 16.59
N GLY A 31 5.62 -10.50 15.43
CA GLY A 31 5.59 -11.90 14.98
C GLY A 31 6.15 -12.12 13.60
N GLU A 32 6.30 -13.39 13.24
CA GLU A 32 6.82 -13.86 11.97
C GLU A 32 5.89 -14.93 11.38
N ALA A 33 5.88 -15.07 10.05
CA ALA A 33 5.21 -16.15 9.32
C ALA A 33 6.15 -16.69 8.23
N ALA A 34 6.11 -17.99 7.98
CA ALA A 34 6.94 -18.65 6.97
C ALA A 34 6.18 -18.92 5.66
N ASP A 35 4.88 -18.67 5.63
CA ASP A 35 4.00 -18.79 4.46
C ASP A 35 2.78 -17.88 4.60
N GLY A 36 2.02 -17.75 3.51
CA GLY A 36 0.85 -16.87 3.47
C GLY A 36 -0.29 -17.33 4.37
N ALA A 37 -0.47 -18.64 4.60
CA ALA A 37 -1.52 -19.16 5.45
C ALA A 37 -1.27 -18.77 6.91
N GLN A 38 -0.03 -18.96 7.39
CA GLN A 38 0.41 -18.50 8.71
C GLN A 38 0.29 -16.98 8.82
N ALA A 39 0.61 -16.25 7.75
CA ALA A 39 0.49 -14.78 7.76
C ALA A 39 -0.96 -14.34 7.98
N VAL A 40 -1.95 -14.97 7.34
CA VAL A 40 -3.38 -14.67 7.53
C VAL A 40 -3.82 -14.97 8.97
N GLU A 41 -3.46 -16.14 9.51
CA GLU A 41 -3.82 -16.56 10.87
C GLU A 41 -3.22 -15.60 11.91
N ARG A 42 -1.91 -15.37 11.85
CA ARG A 42 -1.20 -14.50 12.79
C ARG A 42 -1.59 -13.02 12.68
N ALA A 43 -1.94 -12.54 11.50
CA ALA A 43 -2.44 -11.17 11.35
C ALA A 43 -3.71 -10.92 12.16
N ALA A 44 -4.60 -11.91 12.23
CA ALA A 44 -5.82 -11.82 13.05
C ALA A 44 -5.53 -11.84 14.56
N GLU A 45 -4.59 -12.69 14.98
CA GLU A 45 -4.20 -12.84 16.38
C GLU A 45 -3.42 -11.64 16.90
N LEU A 46 -2.37 -11.26 16.14
CA LEU A 46 -1.39 -10.26 16.57
C LEU A 46 -1.85 -8.82 16.30
N ARG A 47 -2.77 -8.62 15.35
CA ARG A 47 -3.25 -7.30 14.93
C ARG A 47 -2.11 -6.30 14.69
N PRO A 48 -1.18 -6.58 13.77
CA PRO A 48 -0.09 -5.67 13.45
C PRO A 48 -0.61 -4.40 12.76
N ASP A 49 0.14 -3.31 12.84
CA ASP A 49 -0.12 -2.11 12.06
C ASP A 49 0.36 -2.27 10.61
N VAL A 50 1.51 -2.94 10.44
CA VAL A 50 2.14 -3.20 9.14
C VAL A 50 2.55 -4.67 9.03
N ILE A 51 2.33 -5.26 7.87
CA ILE A 51 2.83 -6.58 7.50
C ILE A 51 3.84 -6.40 6.37
N LEU A 52 5.08 -6.82 6.60
CA LEU A 52 6.07 -7.04 5.55
C LEU A 52 5.76 -8.39 4.91
N MET A 53 5.41 -8.41 3.63
CA MET A 53 4.91 -9.61 2.96
C MET A 53 5.77 -9.94 1.74
N ASP A 54 6.44 -11.08 1.76
CA ASP A 54 7.06 -11.62 0.54
C ASP A 54 6.00 -12.08 -0.45
N VAL A 55 6.29 -11.92 -1.74
CA VAL A 55 5.41 -12.36 -2.82
C VAL A 55 5.40 -13.88 -2.94
N ARG A 56 6.59 -14.50 -2.94
CA ARG A 56 6.73 -15.93 -3.21
C ARG A 56 6.95 -16.72 -1.93
N MET A 57 5.91 -17.38 -1.47
CA MET A 57 5.96 -18.27 -0.31
C MET A 57 5.29 -19.62 -0.63
N PRO A 58 5.69 -20.71 0.04
CA PRO A 58 5.03 -22.00 -0.09
C PRO A 58 3.61 -21.99 0.50
N VAL A 59 2.83 -23.01 0.22
CA VAL A 59 1.46 -23.25 0.74
C VAL A 59 0.46 -22.20 0.22
N MET A 60 0.69 -20.92 0.51
CA MET A 60 -0.07 -19.77 0.05
C MET A 60 0.91 -18.64 -0.26
N ASP A 61 0.83 -18.07 -1.45
CA ASP A 61 1.67 -16.93 -1.82
C ASP A 61 1.24 -15.62 -1.14
N GLY A 62 2.12 -14.62 -1.17
CA GLY A 62 1.86 -13.36 -0.50
C GLY A 62 0.76 -12.52 -1.16
N LEU A 63 0.48 -12.69 -2.45
CA LEU A 63 -0.60 -11.97 -3.12
C LEU A 63 -1.96 -12.50 -2.68
N GLU A 64 -2.11 -13.81 -2.60
CA GLU A 64 -3.32 -14.44 -2.09
C GLU A 64 -3.53 -14.11 -0.61
N ALA A 65 -2.46 -14.19 0.22
CA ALA A 65 -2.52 -13.79 1.63
C ALA A 65 -2.93 -12.30 1.76
N THR A 66 -2.36 -11.41 0.93
CA THR A 66 -2.70 -10.00 0.89
C THR A 66 -4.18 -9.81 0.58
N ARG A 67 -4.71 -10.52 -0.43
CA ARG A 67 -6.12 -10.46 -0.81
C ARG A 67 -7.05 -10.88 0.33
N ILE A 68 -6.73 -11.97 1.01
CA ILE A 68 -7.52 -12.49 2.14
C ILE A 68 -7.49 -11.49 3.31
N ILE A 69 -6.32 -11.02 3.70
CA ILE A 69 -6.16 -10.05 4.81
C ILE A 69 -6.88 -8.75 4.50
N ALA A 70 -6.78 -8.26 3.25
CA ALA A 70 -7.42 -7.02 2.84
C ALA A 70 -8.94 -7.07 2.85
N GLN A 71 -9.56 -8.24 2.70
CA GLN A 71 -11.01 -8.43 2.72
C GLN A 71 -11.58 -8.63 4.13
N ARG A 72 -10.73 -8.84 5.14
CA ARG A 72 -11.16 -9.04 6.51
C ARG A 72 -11.37 -7.72 7.23
N GLU A 73 -12.57 -7.50 7.75
CA GLU A 73 -12.94 -6.29 8.51
C GLU A 73 -12.30 -6.23 9.90
N ASP A 74 -11.91 -7.38 10.45
CA ASP A 74 -11.25 -7.49 11.76
C ASP A 74 -9.74 -7.24 11.72
N ILE A 75 -9.14 -7.10 10.51
CA ILE A 75 -7.72 -6.82 10.31
C ILE A 75 -7.54 -5.46 9.64
N SER A 76 -6.96 -4.52 10.36
CA SER A 76 -6.66 -3.17 9.86
C SER A 76 -5.21 -3.01 9.36
N ALA A 77 -4.40 -4.07 9.38
CA ALA A 77 -3.00 -4.04 8.99
C ALA A 77 -2.81 -3.55 7.56
N ARG A 78 -1.80 -2.71 7.34
CA ARG A 78 -1.35 -2.30 6.01
C ARG A 78 -0.26 -3.24 5.52
N ILE A 79 -0.24 -3.54 4.23
CA ILE A 79 0.64 -4.57 3.68
C ILE A 79 1.69 -3.92 2.79
N LEU A 80 2.96 -4.02 3.19
CA LEU A 80 4.12 -3.63 2.42
C LEU A 80 4.71 -4.88 1.76
N ILE A 81 4.58 -4.98 0.45
CA ILE A 81 5.14 -6.09 -0.31
C ILE A 81 6.66 -5.96 -0.39
N LEU A 82 7.35 -7.05 -0.07
CA LEU A 82 8.78 -7.22 -0.27
C LEU A 82 9.01 -8.05 -1.53
N THR A 83 9.90 -7.60 -2.40
CA THR A 83 10.16 -8.31 -3.65
C THR A 83 11.62 -8.22 -4.06
N THR A 84 12.08 -9.19 -4.84
CA THR A 84 13.33 -9.11 -5.58
C THR A 84 13.12 -8.36 -6.90
N PHE A 85 14.15 -8.23 -7.75
CA PHE A 85 14.19 -7.36 -8.94
C PHE A 85 13.09 -7.53 -10.01
N ASP A 86 12.35 -8.63 -10.04
CA ASP A 86 11.26 -8.86 -11.01
C ASP A 86 9.92 -8.22 -10.58
N LEU A 87 9.95 -6.91 -10.37
CA LEU A 87 8.76 -6.08 -10.04
C LEU A 87 7.64 -6.14 -11.09
N ASP A 88 7.97 -6.64 -12.27
CA ASP A 88 7.25 -6.34 -13.48
C ASP A 88 5.86 -6.97 -13.57
N ASP A 89 5.69 -8.17 -13.07
CA ASP A 89 4.43 -8.90 -13.28
C ASP A 89 3.42 -8.76 -12.12
N TYR A 90 3.86 -8.36 -10.92
CA TYR A 90 3.03 -8.45 -9.71
C TYR A 90 2.53 -7.13 -9.12
N VAL A 91 3.07 -5.98 -9.56
CA VAL A 91 2.75 -4.67 -8.94
C VAL A 91 1.26 -4.36 -9.00
N TYR A 92 0.67 -4.51 -10.18
CA TYR A 92 -0.75 -4.21 -10.37
C TYR A 92 -1.64 -5.16 -9.58
N GLU A 93 -1.33 -6.46 -9.65
CA GLU A 93 -2.09 -7.49 -8.96
C GLU A 93 -2.02 -7.32 -7.44
N ALA A 94 -0.84 -7.04 -6.89
CA ALA A 94 -0.65 -6.80 -5.48
C ALA A 94 -1.42 -5.57 -4.98
N LEU A 95 -1.37 -4.44 -5.71
CA LEU A 95 -2.14 -3.25 -5.35
C LEU A 95 -3.65 -3.51 -5.42
N ARG A 96 -4.13 -4.23 -6.44
CA ARG A 96 -5.54 -4.67 -6.51
C ARG A 96 -5.92 -5.59 -5.38
N SER A 97 -5.00 -6.44 -4.94
CA SER A 97 -5.21 -7.35 -3.81
C SER A 97 -5.25 -6.62 -2.46
N GLY A 98 -4.83 -5.36 -2.40
CA GLY A 98 -4.89 -4.56 -1.18
C GLY A 98 -3.53 -4.17 -0.59
N ALA A 99 -2.43 -4.33 -1.33
CA ALA A 99 -1.12 -3.86 -0.88
C ALA A 99 -1.09 -2.33 -0.75
N SER A 100 -0.42 -1.83 0.28
CA SER A 100 -0.24 -0.41 0.60
C SER A 100 1.06 0.17 0.02
N GLY A 101 1.98 -0.70 -0.40
CA GLY A 101 3.27 -0.29 -0.97
C GLY A 101 4.17 -1.44 -1.35
N PHE A 102 5.35 -1.07 -1.87
CA PHE A 102 6.39 -2.00 -2.31
C PHE A 102 7.76 -1.54 -1.85
N LEU A 103 8.60 -2.51 -1.48
CA LEU A 103 10.00 -2.30 -1.17
C LEU A 103 10.81 -3.46 -1.76
N LEU A 104 11.99 -3.16 -2.28
CA LEU A 104 12.94 -4.18 -2.70
C LEU A 104 13.59 -4.85 -1.48
N LYS A 105 13.82 -6.15 -1.53
CA LYS A 105 14.49 -6.91 -0.45
C LYS A 105 15.96 -6.49 -0.23
N ASP A 106 16.59 -5.84 -1.21
CA ASP A 106 17.94 -5.27 -1.11
C ASP A 106 17.96 -3.84 -0.55
N ALA A 107 16.81 -3.30 -0.16
CA ALA A 107 16.72 -2.01 0.48
C ALA A 107 17.53 -1.97 1.78
N SER A 108 18.17 -0.83 2.07
CA SER A 108 18.90 -0.65 3.31
C SER A 108 17.98 -0.70 4.53
N ALA A 109 18.56 -0.99 5.71
CA ALA A 109 17.82 -0.97 6.98
C ALA A 109 17.08 0.38 7.24
N VAL A 110 17.72 1.50 6.83
CA VAL A 110 17.12 2.84 6.94
C VAL A 110 15.89 2.97 6.05
N GLN A 111 15.99 2.51 4.81
CA GLN A 111 14.86 2.53 3.87
C GLN A 111 13.72 1.63 4.33
N LEU A 112 14.02 0.45 4.90
CA LEU A 112 13.02 -0.45 5.45
C LEU A 112 12.25 0.20 6.61
N ALA A 113 12.96 0.79 7.58
CA ALA A 113 12.33 1.47 8.71
C ALA A 113 11.47 2.67 8.27
N GLU A 114 11.95 3.46 7.31
CA GLU A 114 11.21 4.59 6.76
C GLU A 114 9.96 4.11 6.00
N ALA A 115 10.08 3.04 5.22
CA ALA A 115 8.97 2.41 4.52
C ALA A 115 7.85 1.97 5.48
N VAL A 116 8.24 1.35 6.60
CA VAL A 116 7.29 0.96 7.65
C VAL A 116 6.56 2.18 8.23
N ARG A 117 7.28 3.28 8.52
CA ARG A 117 6.68 4.52 9.06
C ARG A 117 5.70 5.16 8.08
N VAL A 118 6.09 5.26 6.81
CA VAL A 118 5.24 5.81 5.74
C VAL A 118 3.96 5.02 5.60
N VAL A 119 4.07 3.70 5.50
CA VAL A 119 2.91 2.81 5.36
C VAL A 119 2.05 2.84 6.62
N ALA A 120 2.62 2.81 7.81
CA ALA A 120 1.88 2.92 9.06
C ALA A 120 1.10 4.24 9.18
N GLY A 121 1.62 5.31 8.57
CA GLY A 121 0.94 6.61 8.49
C GLY A 121 -0.25 6.67 7.52
N GLY A 122 -0.47 5.63 6.72
CA GLY A 122 -1.52 5.60 5.70
C GLY A 122 -1.12 6.20 4.35
N ASP A 123 0.13 6.65 4.22
CA ASP A 123 0.69 7.05 2.94
C ASP A 123 1.11 5.79 2.15
N ALA A 124 1.02 5.85 0.82
CA ALA A 124 1.50 4.77 -0.03
C ALA A 124 3.00 4.95 -0.30
N LEU A 125 3.75 3.88 -0.09
CA LEU A 125 5.13 3.83 -0.53
C LEU A 125 5.18 3.25 -1.96
N LEU A 126 4.96 4.12 -2.93
CA LEU A 126 5.10 3.79 -4.34
C LEU A 126 6.26 4.59 -4.92
N ALA A 127 7.37 3.92 -5.20
CA ALA A 127 8.47 4.56 -5.91
C ALA A 127 7.95 5.10 -7.28
N PRO A 128 8.47 6.21 -7.80
CA PRO A 128 8.02 6.79 -9.08
C PRO A 128 8.04 5.78 -10.24
N ALA A 129 8.98 4.83 -10.23
CA ALA A 129 9.02 3.74 -11.21
C ALA A 129 7.81 2.80 -11.08
N VAL A 130 7.40 2.46 -9.86
CA VAL A 130 6.22 1.63 -9.57
C VAL A 130 4.93 2.34 -10.00
N THR A 131 4.80 3.64 -9.70
CA THR A 131 3.65 4.43 -10.13
C THR A 131 3.54 4.50 -11.65
N ARG A 132 4.64 4.79 -12.37
CA ARG A 132 4.65 4.81 -13.84
C ARG A 132 4.27 3.46 -14.45
N ARG A 133 4.64 2.37 -13.78
CA ARG A 133 4.30 1.03 -14.23
C ARG A 133 2.82 0.70 -14.00
N LEU A 134 2.29 1.02 -12.83
CA LEU A 134 0.86 0.90 -12.54
C LEU A 134 0.03 1.60 -13.63
N ILE A 135 0.41 2.82 -14.00
CA ILE A 135 -0.23 3.58 -15.08
C ILE A 135 -0.18 2.82 -16.42
N ARG A 136 0.98 2.23 -16.77
CA ARG A 136 1.12 1.44 -18.02
C ARG A 136 0.24 0.19 -18.02
N GLU A 137 0.14 -0.51 -16.89
CA GLU A 137 -0.72 -1.70 -16.78
C GLU A 137 -2.21 -1.33 -16.90
N PHE A 138 -2.65 -0.24 -16.31
CA PHE A 138 -4.00 0.28 -16.53
C PHE A 138 -4.27 0.59 -18.01
N ALA A 139 -3.29 1.19 -18.71
CA ALA A 139 -3.39 1.45 -20.15
C ALA A 139 -3.53 0.14 -20.98
N ARG A 140 -2.78 -0.90 -20.60
CA ARG A 140 -2.78 -2.22 -21.29
C ARG A 140 -4.10 -2.99 -21.08
N LEU A 141 -4.70 -2.89 -19.90
CA LEU A 141 -5.91 -3.63 -19.55
C LEU A 141 -7.20 -3.04 -20.12
N GLY A 142 -7.12 -1.97 -20.91
CA GLY A 142 -8.22 -1.49 -21.76
C GLY A 142 -9.28 -0.64 -21.08
N GLY A 143 -8.94 0.09 -20.04
CA GLY A 143 -9.81 1.11 -19.44
C GLY A 143 -10.76 0.61 -18.34
N PRO A 144 -11.61 1.49 -17.82
CA PRO A 144 -12.39 1.23 -16.62
C PRO A 144 -13.33 0.05 -16.81
N ARG A 145 -13.18 -0.98 -15.98
CA ARG A 145 -14.24 -1.94 -15.72
C ARG A 145 -15.26 -1.19 -14.89
N ALA A 146 -16.46 -0.98 -15.41
CA ALA A 146 -17.52 -0.21 -14.79
C ALA A 146 -17.70 -0.55 -13.30
N PRO A 147 -17.13 0.21 -12.39
CA PRO A 147 -17.41 0.11 -10.98
C PRO A 147 -18.26 1.31 -10.59
N SER A 148 -18.87 1.21 -9.45
CA SER A 148 -19.82 2.18 -8.95
C SER A 148 -19.27 3.62 -8.89
N THR A 149 -19.39 4.37 -9.96
CA THR A 149 -19.27 5.85 -9.99
C THR A 149 -20.15 6.49 -8.90
N ARG A 150 -21.06 5.72 -8.33
CA ARG A 150 -21.95 6.13 -7.24
C ARG A 150 -21.22 6.65 -6.00
N ARG A 151 -20.01 6.15 -5.67
CA ARG A 151 -19.23 6.63 -4.54
C ARG A 151 -18.46 7.92 -4.86
N LEU A 152 -18.06 8.15 -6.10
CA LEU A 152 -17.42 9.40 -6.52
C LEU A 152 -18.31 10.62 -6.27
N GLY A 153 -19.64 10.49 -6.42
CA GLY A 153 -20.60 11.56 -6.12
C GLY A 153 -20.66 11.97 -4.63
N GLN A 154 -19.99 11.26 -3.74
CA GLN A 154 -19.89 11.63 -2.32
C GLN A 154 -18.71 12.59 -2.03
N LEU A 155 -17.79 12.74 -2.97
CA LEU A 155 -16.66 13.65 -2.84
C LEU A 155 -17.09 15.07 -3.19
N THR A 156 -16.54 16.04 -2.46
CA THR A 156 -16.61 17.45 -2.86
C THR A 156 -15.68 17.69 -4.06
N GLU A 157 -15.87 18.80 -4.77
CA GLU A 157 -14.96 19.20 -5.86
C GLU A 157 -13.50 19.19 -5.40
N ARG A 158 -13.23 19.75 -4.22
CA ARG A 158 -11.87 19.81 -3.65
C ARG A 158 -11.28 18.44 -3.33
N GLU A 159 -12.08 17.53 -2.81
CA GLU A 159 -11.65 16.15 -2.56
C GLU A 159 -11.38 15.39 -3.85
N THR A 160 -12.17 15.66 -4.90
CA THR A 160 -11.95 15.10 -6.23
C THR A 160 -10.66 15.63 -6.86
N GLU A 161 -10.39 16.93 -6.78
CA GLU A 161 -9.12 17.54 -7.23
C GLU A 161 -7.92 16.90 -6.52
N VAL A 162 -8.01 16.74 -5.20
CA VAL A 162 -6.95 16.10 -4.41
C VAL A 162 -6.75 14.64 -4.87
N LEU A 163 -7.83 13.87 -5.05
CA LEU A 163 -7.76 12.48 -5.51
C LEU A 163 -7.11 12.38 -6.89
N VAL A 164 -7.45 13.26 -7.84
CA VAL A 164 -6.83 13.30 -9.17
C VAL A 164 -5.32 13.56 -9.08
N LEU A 165 -4.88 14.54 -8.29
CA LEU A 165 -3.46 14.87 -8.15
C LEU A 165 -2.69 13.73 -7.46
N VAL A 166 -3.26 13.14 -6.42
CA VAL A 166 -2.72 11.96 -5.73
C VAL A 166 -2.55 10.80 -6.71
N SER A 167 -3.54 10.56 -7.56
CA SER A 167 -3.53 9.45 -8.53
C SER A 167 -2.53 9.66 -9.67
N ARG A 168 -2.11 10.91 -9.90
CA ARG A 168 -0.99 11.25 -10.79
C ARG A 168 0.38 11.08 -10.14
N GLY A 169 0.44 10.60 -8.90
CA GLY A 169 1.68 10.31 -8.18
C GLY A 169 2.27 11.50 -7.42
N LEU A 170 1.56 12.62 -7.28
CA LEU A 170 2.07 13.79 -6.55
C LEU A 170 2.09 13.50 -5.03
N SER A 171 3.16 13.90 -4.36
CA SER A 171 3.26 13.92 -2.90
C SER A 171 2.30 14.94 -2.27
N ASN A 172 2.04 14.84 -0.98
CA ASN A 172 1.20 15.82 -0.28
C ASN A 172 1.76 17.25 -0.38
N GLN A 173 3.08 17.41 -0.36
CA GLN A 173 3.76 18.69 -0.55
C GLN A 173 3.54 19.26 -1.96
N GLU A 174 3.65 18.44 -3.01
CA GLU A 174 3.42 18.87 -4.39
C GLU A 174 1.94 19.20 -4.63
N VAL A 175 1.01 18.43 -4.08
CA VAL A 175 -0.43 18.73 -4.10
C VAL A 175 -0.71 20.06 -3.38
N ALA A 176 -0.10 20.29 -2.22
CA ALA A 176 -0.23 21.52 -1.44
C ALA A 176 0.23 22.73 -2.25
N GLY A 177 1.38 22.62 -2.94
CA GLY A 177 1.90 23.68 -3.83
C GLY A 177 0.94 23.98 -4.99
N LYS A 178 0.40 22.94 -5.65
CA LYS A 178 -0.57 23.13 -6.76
C LYS A 178 -1.89 23.74 -6.33
N LEU A 179 -2.38 23.37 -5.16
CA LEU A 179 -3.69 23.78 -4.66
C LEU A 179 -3.62 25.04 -3.77
N VAL A 180 -2.42 25.58 -3.53
CA VAL A 180 -2.14 26.76 -2.68
C VAL A 180 -2.73 26.58 -1.27
N VAL A 181 -2.42 25.46 -0.64
CA VAL A 181 -2.85 25.11 0.74
C VAL A 181 -1.68 24.55 1.54
N SER A 182 -1.86 24.31 2.84
CA SER A 182 -0.85 23.62 3.65
C SER A 182 -0.84 22.11 3.36
N GLU A 183 0.32 21.47 3.57
CA GLU A 183 0.43 20.00 3.48
C GLU A 183 -0.52 19.30 4.46
N GLN A 184 -0.72 19.87 5.66
CA GLN A 184 -1.66 19.35 6.64
C GLN A 184 -3.12 19.39 6.13
N THR A 185 -3.48 20.41 5.35
CA THR A 185 -4.79 20.51 4.69
C THR A 185 -4.95 19.39 3.67
N VAL A 186 -3.91 19.11 2.87
CA VAL A 186 -3.92 18.00 1.91
C VAL A 186 -4.10 16.66 2.63
N LYS A 187 -3.33 16.39 3.70
CA LYS A 187 -3.49 15.18 4.53
C LYS A 187 -4.94 15.02 5.02
N THR A 188 -5.56 16.10 5.45
CA THR A 188 -6.96 16.09 5.89
C THR A 188 -7.92 15.73 4.75
N HIS A 189 -7.73 16.29 3.54
CA HIS A 189 -8.54 15.95 2.38
C HIS A 189 -8.34 14.49 1.95
N VAL A 190 -7.11 14.00 1.91
CA VAL A 190 -6.81 12.59 1.63
C VAL A 190 -7.53 11.68 2.62
N GLY A 191 -7.42 11.94 3.92
CA GLY A 191 -8.12 11.16 4.94
C GLY A 191 -9.64 11.12 4.74
N ARG A 192 -10.26 12.27 4.38
CA ARG A 192 -11.70 12.35 4.08
C ARG A 192 -12.06 11.56 2.82
N VAL A 193 -11.24 11.62 1.78
CA VAL A 193 -11.42 10.82 0.55
C VAL A 193 -11.40 9.34 0.89
N LEU A 194 -10.39 8.87 1.63
CA LEU A 194 -10.29 7.47 2.04
C LEU A 194 -11.52 7.02 2.81
N THR A 195 -11.94 7.81 3.80
CA THR A 195 -13.13 7.50 4.62
C THR A 195 -14.41 7.44 3.79
N LYS A 196 -14.66 8.42 2.92
CA LYS A 196 -15.87 8.49 2.08
C LYS A 196 -15.95 7.36 1.05
N LEU A 197 -14.80 6.96 0.51
CA LEU A 197 -14.73 5.87 -0.47
C LEU A 197 -14.58 4.49 0.16
N GLY A 198 -14.34 4.41 1.49
CA GLY A 198 -14.09 3.16 2.20
C GLY A 198 -12.77 2.51 1.80
N LEU A 199 -11.74 3.32 1.57
CA LEU A 199 -10.41 2.90 1.16
C LEU A 199 -9.45 2.89 2.36
N ARG A 200 -8.53 1.93 2.39
CA ARG A 200 -7.62 1.72 3.54
C ARG A 200 -6.46 2.71 3.57
N ASP A 201 -5.96 3.06 2.39
CA ASP A 201 -4.76 3.88 2.24
C ASP A 201 -4.71 4.57 0.88
N ARG A 202 -3.65 5.35 0.69
CA ARG A 202 -3.39 6.12 -0.53
C ARG A 202 -3.20 5.23 -1.77
N ALA A 203 -2.62 4.02 -1.63
CA ALA A 203 -2.42 3.12 -2.76
C ALA A 203 -3.77 2.66 -3.32
N GLN A 204 -4.71 2.33 -2.43
CA GLN A 204 -6.07 1.98 -2.81
C GLN A 204 -6.82 3.15 -3.46
N ALA A 205 -6.55 4.39 -3.04
CA ALA A 205 -7.13 5.57 -3.69
C ALA A 205 -6.65 5.73 -5.14
N ILE A 206 -5.37 5.46 -5.40
CA ILE A 206 -4.80 5.48 -6.75
C ILE A 206 -5.46 4.41 -7.63
N VAL A 207 -5.49 3.15 -7.17
CA VAL A 207 -6.15 2.05 -7.88
C VAL A 207 -7.61 2.40 -8.20
N TYR A 208 -8.35 2.87 -7.20
CA TYR A 208 -9.76 3.25 -7.34
C TYR A 208 -9.97 4.35 -8.41
N ALA A 209 -9.13 5.38 -8.44
CA ALA A 209 -9.25 6.46 -9.40
C ALA A 209 -9.05 5.99 -10.85
N TYR A 210 -8.11 5.07 -11.08
CA TYR A 210 -7.91 4.47 -12.41
C TYR A 210 -9.02 3.49 -12.78
N GLU A 211 -9.45 2.62 -11.86
CA GLU A 211 -10.53 1.66 -12.11
C GLU A 211 -11.87 2.33 -12.40
N THR A 212 -12.15 3.48 -11.78
CA THR A 212 -13.37 4.27 -12.02
C THR A 212 -13.29 5.17 -13.26
N GLY A 213 -12.10 5.29 -13.87
CA GLY A 213 -11.88 6.18 -15.01
C GLY A 213 -11.88 7.67 -14.62
N LEU A 214 -11.75 8.01 -13.33
CA LEU A 214 -11.56 9.38 -12.86
C LEU A 214 -10.24 9.97 -13.39
N VAL A 215 -9.22 9.12 -13.49
CA VAL A 215 -7.93 9.42 -14.12
C VAL A 215 -7.65 8.38 -15.20
N ARG A 216 -7.10 8.81 -16.33
CA ARG A 216 -6.69 7.92 -17.42
C ARG A 216 -5.18 7.96 -17.60
N PRO A 217 -4.57 6.84 -18.05
CA PRO A 217 -3.17 6.86 -18.45
C PRO A 217 -2.91 7.91 -19.53
N GLY A 218 -2.02 8.87 -19.25
CA GLY A 218 -1.67 9.93 -20.20
C GLY A 218 -2.33 11.29 -19.95
N ASP A 219 -3.23 11.41 -18.96
CA ASP A 219 -3.83 12.70 -18.54
C ASP A 219 -2.80 13.62 -17.84
#